data_bfaaa85ecb594bfe81782de377d15ee0
#
_entry.id   bfaaa85ecb594bfe81782de377d15ee0
#
_cell.length_a   1.000
_cell.length_b   1.000
_cell.length_c   1.000
_cell.angle_alpha   90.00
_cell.angle_beta   90.00
_cell.angle_gamma   90.00
#
_symmetry.space_group_name_H-M   'P 1'
#
loop_
_entity.id
_entity.type
_entity.pdbx_description
1 polymer ?
#
loop_
_entity_poly.entity_id
_entity_poly.type
_entity_poly.pdbx_seq_one_letter_code
_entity_poly.pdbx_strand_id
1 'polypeptide(L)'
;FQVNLELCKTPFRADWDAVSMGYSAFDTLPPDFQSFLVAHVAEKVATKIENNIWQGADGTEGEFDGIVALATADATVVDVVGTTVTAANVIDELGKVVDAIPASLYGSPELKIYVAQNVYRAYVRALGGFAAAGVGANGVGGNGTNQSLGDVMFDGVPVFVANGLASNYIVAAESSNLFFGTGLLSDENEVKVLDMADLDGSQNVRIIMRFTATVQYAFGAEIVLYTPA
;
A
#
# COMPACT_ATOMS: atom_id res chain seq x y z
N PHE A 1 -10.43 -8.60 -11.00
CA PHE A 1 -10.05 -9.13 -9.69
C PHE A 1 -11.16 -10.00 -9.14
N GLN A 2 -10.84 -11.20 -8.73
CA GLN A 2 -11.80 -12.11 -8.10
C GLN A 2 -11.17 -12.71 -6.85
N VAL A 3 -11.85 -12.56 -5.72
CA VAL A 3 -11.54 -13.27 -4.49
C VAL A 3 -12.58 -14.36 -4.34
N ASN A 4 -12.14 -15.61 -4.27
CA ASN A 4 -12.98 -16.77 -3.98
C ASN A 4 -12.24 -17.57 -2.92
N LEU A 5 -12.58 -17.31 -1.67
CA LEU A 5 -11.91 -17.88 -0.51
C LEU A 5 -12.86 -18.84 0.20
N GLU A 6 -12.39 -20.04 0.46
CA GLU A 6 -13.08 -21.02 1.29
C GLU A 6 -12.32 -21.17 2.61
N LEU A 7 -12.99 -20.91 3.71
CA LEU A 7 -12.44 -20.95 5.06
C LEU A 7 -13.20 -21.99 5.89
N CYS A 8 -12.45 -22.83 6.60
CA CYS A 8 -13.03 -23.71 7.61
C CYS A 8 -13.39 -22.89 8.86
N LYS A 9 -14.63 -23.02 9.37
CA LYS A 9 -15.09 -22.30 10.57
C LYS A 9 -14.37 -22.74 11.85
N THR A 10 -13.93 -23.97 11.91
CA THR A 10 -13.46 -24.60 13.16
C THR A 10 -12.31 -23.85 13.85
N PRO A 11 -11.20 -23.47 13.17
CA PRO A 11 -10.12 -22.74 13.83
C PRO A 11 -10.53 -21.33 14.26
N PHE A 12 -11.30 -20.63 13.42
CA PHE A 12 -11.74 -19.25 13.74
C PHE A 12 -12.81 -19.22 14.84
N ARG A 13 -13.58 -20.31 14.97
CA ARG A 13 -14.58 -20.45 16.01
C ARG A 13 -13.96 -20.54 17.39
N ALA A 14 -12.83 -21.22 17.53
CA ALA A 14 -12.13 -21.33 18.81
C ALA A 14 -11.65 -19.95 19.32
N ASP A 15 -11.15 -19.11 18.43
CA ASP A 15 -10.70 -17.76 18.75
C ASP A 15 -11.88 -16.84 19.05
N TRP A 16 -13.00 -16.99 18.35
CA TRP A 16 -14.20 -16.20 18.55
C TRP A 16 -14.97 -16.61 19.80
N ASP A 17 -15.07 -17.92 20.10
CA ASP A 17 -15.70 -18.46 21.31
C ASP A 17 -14.97 -18.00 22.60
N ALA A 18 -13.68 -17.69 22.50
CA ALA A 18 -12.91 -17.13 23.62
C ALA A 18 -13.38 -15.72 24.00
N VAL A 19 -14.01 -15.01 23.09
CA VAL A 19 -14.53 -13.63 23.29
C VAL A 19 -16.02 -13.62 23.64
N SER A 20 -16.80 -14.58 23.10
CA SER A 20 -18.25 -14.66 23.32
C SER A 20 -18.68 -16.08 23.71
N MET A 21 -18.86 -16.29 25.03
CA MET A 21 -19.29 -17.59 25.57
C MET A 21 -20.78 -17.88 25.29
N GLY A 22 -21.08 -19.10 24.79
CA GLY A 22 -22.45 -19.61 24.78
C GLY A 22 -23.07 -19.86 23.42
N TYR A 23 -22.30 -20.34 22.45
CA TYR A 23 -22.75 -20.65 21.09
C TYR A 23 -23.11 -22.13 20.90
N SER A 24 -24.25 -22.41 20.22
CA SER A 24 -24.63 -23.79 19.88
C SER A 24 -23.92 -24.31 18.62
N ALA A 25 -23.59 -25.62 18.61
CA ALA A 25 -22.97 -26.26 17.44
C ALA A 25 -23.88 -26.28 16.20
N PHE A 26 -25.18 -26.08 16.37
CA PHE A 26 -26.19 -26.10 15.33
C PHE A 26 -26.67 -24.71 14.88
N ASP A 27 -26.16 -23.64 15.49
CA ASP A 27 -26.55 -22.31 15.07
C ASP A 27 -25.95 -21.96 13.71
N THR A 28 -26.76 -21.35 12.86
CA THR A 28 -26.30 -20.69 11.64
C THR A 28 -25.32 -19.59 12.00
N LEU A 29 -24.47 -19.22 11.04
CA LEU A 29 -23.41 -18.22 11.23
C LEU A 29 -23.95 -16.94 11.93
N PRO A 30 -23.48 -16.57 13.13
CA PRO A 30 -23.92 -15.34 13.76
C PRO A 30 -23.50 -14.14 12.90
N PRO A 31 -24.32 -13.06 12.85
CA PRO A 31 -23.97 -11.86 12.10
C PRO A 31 -22.61 -11.26 12.49
N ASP A 32 -22.26 -11.32 13.76
CA ASP A 32 -20.99 -10.80 14.29
C ASP A 32 -19.79 -11.59 13.79
N PHE A 33 -19.91 -12.92 13.71
CA PHE A 33 -18.86 -13.76 13.14
C PHE A 33 -18.70 -13.56 11.63
N GLN A 34 -19.81 -13.37 10.92
CA GLN A 34 -19.77 -13.01 9.51
C GLN A 34 -19.06 -11.67 9.30
N SER A 35 -19.38 -10.66 10.10
CA SER A 35 -18.74 -9.35 10.05
C SER A 35 -17.25 -9.43 10.34
N PHE A 36 -16.84 -10.24 11.31
CA PHE A 36 -15.43 -10.50 11.62
C PHE A 36 -14.68 -11.13 10.43
N LEU A 37 -15.25 -12.16 9.81
CA LEU A 37 -14.64 -12.81 8.65
C LEU A 37 -14.52 -11.86 7.46
N VAL A 38 -15.56 -11.08 7.19
CA VAL A 38 -15.54 -10.08 6.10
C VAL A 38 -14.46 -9.04 6.37
N ALA A 39 -14.35 -8.51 7.59
CA ALA A 39 -13.31 -7.56 7.96
C ALA A 39 -11.90 -8.13 7.80
N HIS A 40 -11.68 -9.38 8.22
CA HIS A 40 -10.38 -10.05 8.05
C HIS A 40 -10.00 -10.23 6.58
N VAL A 41 -10.95 -10.66 5.74
CA VAL A 41 -10.71 -10.80 4.30
C VAL A 41 -10.48 -9.44 3.65
N ALA A 42 -11.27 -8.43 3.99
CA ALA A 42 -11.11 -7.07 3.47
C ALA A 42 -9.73 -6.49 3.77
N GLU A 43 -9.18 -6.72 4.96
CA GLU A 43 -7.81 -6.32 5.32
C GLU A 43 -6.76 -6.97 4.39
N LYS A 44 -6.89 -8.27 4.12
CA LYS A 44 -5.97 -8.99 3.22
C LYS A 44 -6.10 -8.52 1.77
N VAL A 45 -7.33 -8.29 1.32
CA VAL A 45 -7.61 -7.75 -0.02
C VAL A 45 -7.02 -6.35 -0.16
N ALA A 46 -7.23 -5.47 0.82
CA ALA A 46 -6.67 -4.12 0.81
C ALA A 46 -5.14 -4.13 0.75
N THR A 47 -4.49 -4.98 1.54
CA THR A 47 -3.03 -5.16 1.50
C THR A 47 -2.55 -5.65 0.12
N LYS A 48 -3.27 -6.60 -0.49
CA LYS A 48 -2.91 -7.12 -1.82
C LYS A 48 -3.11 -6.06 -2.91
N ILE A 49 -4.18 -5.27 -2.82
CA ILE A 49 -4.43 -4.16 -3.76
C ILE A 49 -3.34 -3.10 -3.65
N GLU A 50 -2.97 -2.70 -2.44
CA GLU A 50 -1.88 -1.73 -2.22
C GLU A 50 -0.56 -2.23 -2.83
N ASN A 51 -0.24 -3.50 -2.65
CA ASN A 51 0.93 -4.09 -3.29
C ASN A 51 0.82 -4.11 -4.82
N ASN A 52 -0.36 -4.41 -5.37
CA ASN A 52 -0.58 -4.43 -6.81
C ASN A 52 -0.52 -3.05 -7.43
N ILE A 53 -1.01 -2.01 -6.75
CA ILE A 53 -0.93 -0.62 -7.21
C ILE A 53 0.53 -0.24 -7.51
N TRP A 54 1.46 -0.68 -6.67
CA TRP A 54 2.86 -0.31 -6.81
C TRP A 54 3.69 -1.36 -7.57
N GLN A 55 3.56 -2.65 -7.24
CA GLN A 55 4.46 -3.72 -7.66
C GLN A 55 3.78 -4.86 -8.43
N GLY A 56 2.49 -4.74 -8.72
CA GLY A 56 1.76 -5.78 -9.42
C GLY A 56 2.37 -6.08 -10.79
N ALA A 57 2.21 -7.32 -11.25
CA ALA A 57 2.64 -7.76 -12.57
C ALA A 57 1.53 -8.62 -13.21
N ASP A 58 1.05 -8.23 -14.39
CA ASP A 58 -0.04 -8.91 -15.12
C ASP A 58 0.24 -10.39 -15.41
N GLY A 59 1.50 -10.80 -15.45
CA GLY A 59 1.90 -12.21 -15.59
C GLY A 59 1.56 -13.10 -14.38
N THR A 60 1.13 -12.53 -13.26
CA THR A 60 0.78 -13.23 -12.02
C THR A 60 -0.74 -13.28 -11.85
N GLU A 61 -1.28 -14.46 -11.58
CA GLU A 61 -2.72 -14.62 -11.38
C GLU A 61 -3.25 -13.72 -10.25
N GLY A 62 -4.28 -12.93 -10.56
CA GLY A 62 -4.90 -12.00 -9.61
C GLY A 62 -4.11 -10.71 -9.39
N GLU A 63 -3.22 -10.36 -10.31
CA GLU A 63 -2.49 -9.08 -10.32
C GLU A 63 -2.78 -8.31 -11.61
N PHE A 64 -2.48 -7.03 -11.60
CA PHE A 64 -2.42 -6.13 -12.74
C PHE A 64 -1.09 -5.38 -12.68
N ASP A 65 -0.65 -4.82 -13.81
CA ASP A 65 0.59 -4.05 -13.85
C ASP A 65 0.51 -2.83 -12.93
N GLY A 66 1.38 -2.81 -11.94
CA GLY A 66 1.52 -1.70 -11.00
C GLY A 66 2.32 -0.54 -11.59
N ILE A 67 2.35 0.57 -10.86
CA ILE A 67 3.03 1.80 -11.29
C ILE A 67 4.51 1.55 -11.61
N VAL A 68 5.21 0.73 -10.82
CA VAL A 68 6.63 0.42 -11.06
C VAL A 68 6.81 -0.42 -12.33
N ALA A 69 5.93 -1.40 -12.58
CA ALA A 69 6.00 -2.22 -13.80
C ALA A 69 5.75 -1.37 -15.03
N LEU A 70 4.71 -0.52 -15.03
CA LEU A 70 4.40 0.40 -16.11
C LEU A 70 5.54 1.41 -16.35
N ALA A 71 6.07 2.01 -15.28
CA ALA A 71 7.15 2.98 -15.35
C ALA A 71 8.46 2.36 -15.89
N THR A 72 8.77 1.13 -15.50
CA THR A 72 9.96 0.42 -16.00
C THR A 72 9.86 0.08 -17.50
N ALA A 73 8.63 -0.14 -18.01
CA ALA A 73 8.40 -0.43 -19.42
C ALA A 73 8.36 0.83 -20.31
N ASP A 74 8.18 2.01 -19.72
CA ASP A 74 8.03 3.27 -20.44
C ASP A 74 9.35 4.05 -20.50
N ALA A 75 9.93 4.13 -21.68
CA ALA A 75 11.18 4.86 -21.93
C ALA A 75 11.07 6.40 -21.73
N THR A 76 9.88 6.94 -21.49
CA THR A 76 9.70 8.38 -21.20
C THR A 76 9.88 8.70 -19.72
N VAL A 77 9.77 7.71 -18.84
CA VAL A 77 10.00 7.86 -17.40
C VAL A 77 11.48 8.14 -17.13
N VAL A 78 11.75 9.00 -16.18
CA VAL A 78 13.12 9.31 -15.76
C VAL A 78 13.62 8.24 -14.80
N ASP A 79 14.48 7.36 -15.28
CA ASP A 79 15.06 6.30 -14.48
C ASP A 79 16.31 6.78 -13.73
N VAL A 80 16.34 6.55 -12.44
CA VAL A 80 17.48 6.78 -11.54
C VAL A 80 17.93 5.44 -10.97
N VAL A 81 19.08 4.96 -11.41
CA VAL A 81 19.69 3.74 -10.85
C VAL A 81 20.57 4.11 -9.67
N GLY A 82 20.28 3.55 -8.53
CA GLY A 82 21.01 3.81 -7.32
C GLY A 82 21.50 2.55 -6.62
N THR A 83 21.79 2.65 -5.33
CA THR A 83 22.28 1.55 -4.53
C THR A 83 21.28 1.18 -3.43
N THR A 84 21.51 0.08 -2.74
CA THR A 84 20.72 -0.28 -1.55
C THR A 84 20.74 0.87 -0.53
N VAL A 85 19.55 1.34 -0.15
CA VAL A 85 19.39 2.50 0.72
C VAL A 85 19.63 2.12 2.18
N THR A 86 20.51 2.87 2.84
CA THR A 86 20.87 2.75 4.25
C THR A 86 20.80 4.12 4.92
N ALA A 87 20.85 4.18 6.25
CA ALA A 87 20.87 5.46 6.95
C ALA A 87 22.11 6.34 6.63
N ALA A 88 23.18 5.75 6.08
CA ALA A 88 24.38 6.48 5.73
C ALA A 88 24.31 7.17 4.35
N ASN A 89 23.56 6.60 3.40
CA ASN A 89 23.51 7.10 2.01
C ASN A 89 22.13 7.61 1.58
N VAL A 90 21.11 7.48 2.42
CA VAL A 90 19.72 7.83 2.06
C VAL A 90 19.55 9.28 1.60
N ILE A 91 20.33 10.21 2.18
CA ILE A 91 20.27 11.64 1.80
C ILE A 91 20.81 11.81 0.38
N ASP A 92 21.92 11.16 0.05
CA ASP A 92 22.51 11.23 -1.28
C ASP A 92 21.61 10.54 -2.32
N GLU A 93 20.99 9.41 -1.97
CA GLU A 93 20.09 8.70 -2.88
C GLU A 93 18.77 9.47 -3.10
N LEU A 94 18.19 10.09 -2.07
CA LEU A 94 17.05 10.98 -2.21
C LEU A 94 17.43 12.24 -3.03
N GLY A 95 18.63 12.78 -2.84
CA GLY A 95 19.15 13.89 -3.62
C GLY A 95 19.16 13.57 -5.12
N LYS A 96 19.63 12.39 -5.53
CA LYS A 96 19.59 11.95 -6.94
C LYS A 96 18.17 11.95 -7.52
N VAL A 97 17.18 11.53 -6.71
CA VAL A 97 15.77 11.53 -7.15
C VAL A 97 15.27 12.95 -7.34
N VAL A 98 15.54 13.85 -6.40
CA VAL A 98 15.10 15.25 -6.47
C VAL A 98 15.80 16.00 -7.62
N ASP A 99 17.10 15.77 -7.83
CA ASP A 99 17.86 16.33 -8.94
C ASP A 99 17.35 15.87 -10.31
N ALA A 100 16.74 14.70 -10.38
CA ALA A 100 16.15 14.14 -11.60
C ALA A 100 14.73 14.67 -11.87
N ILE A 101 14.08 15.34 -10.91
CA ILE A 101 12.73 15.90 -11.11
C ILE A 101 12.81 17.04 -12.14
N PRO A 102 11.94 17.02 -13.17
CA PRO A 102 11.86 18.11 -14.12
C PRO A 102 11.62 19.47 -13.45
N ALA A 103 12.36 20.48 -13.86
CA ALA A 103 12.30 21.83 -13.25
C ALA A 103 10.88 22.46 -13.31
N SER A 104 10.07 22.02 -14.27
CA SER A 104 8.66 22.46 -14.38
C SER A 104 7.77 21.98 -13.25
N LEU A 105 8.12 20.87 -12.61
CA LEU A 105 7.34 20.26 -11.53
C LEU A 105 7.83 20.70 -10.15
N TYR A 106 9.08 21.13 -10.07
CA TYR A 106 9.66 21.51 -8.79
C TYR A 106 8.94 22.74 -8.20
N GLY A 107 8.41 22.56 -6.98
CA GLY A 107 7.59 23.58 -6.32
C GLY A 107 6.07 23.42 -6.53
N SER A 108 5.64 22.42 -7.30
CA SER A 108 4.22 22.05 -7.38
C SER A 108 3.73 21.50 -6.03
N PRO A 109 2.57 21.95 -5.53
CA PRO A 109 2.01 21.43 -4.28
C PRO A 109 1.56 19.98 -4.37
N GLU A 110 1.36 19.46 -5.58
CA GLU A 110 0.94 18.09 -5.85
C GLU A 110 2.12 17.12 -5.99
N LEU A 111 3.35 17.65 -6.13
CA LEU A 111 4.55 16.83 -6.21
C LEU A 111 4.83 16.12 -4.88
N LYS A 112 5.04 14.82 -4.93
CA LYS A 112 5.29 13.95 -3.77
C LYS A 112 6.36 12.92 -4.08
N ILE A 113 7.14 12.57 -3.06
CA ILE A 113 8.09 11.46 -3.11
C ILE A 113 7.48 10.29 -2.36
N TYR A 114 7.15 9.23 -3.08
CA TYR A 114 6.66 7.98 -2.52
C TYR A 114 7.85 7.06 -2.26
N VAL A 115 8.03 6.62 -1.04
CA VAL A 115 9.17 5.82 -0.63
C VAL A 115 8.74 4.49 0.00
N ALA A 116 9.54 3.46 -0.21
CA ALA A 116 9.37 2.21 0.53
C ALA A 116 9.62 2.41 2.03
N GLN A 117 9.00 1.58 2.86
CA GLN A 117 9.08 1.69 4.32
C GLN A 117 10.52 1.69 4.86
N ASN A 118 11.42 0.88 4.27
CA ASN A 118 12.81 0.83 4.69
C ASN A 118 13.58 2.13 4.39
N VAL A 119 13.29 2.77 3.25
CA VAL A 119 13.87 4.07 2.86
C VAL A 119 13.42 5.15 3.83
N TYR A 120 12.13 5.21 4.14
CA TYR A 120 11.61 6.15 5.12
C TYR A 120 12.28 6.01 6.48
N ARG A 121 12.39 4.77 6.98
CA ARG A 121 13.07 4.49 8.25
C ARG A 121 14.55 4.86 8.22
N ALA A 122 15.22 4.63 7.09
CA ALA A 122 16.61 5.04 6.90
C ALA A 122 16.76 6.56 6.96
N TYR A 123 15.84 7.27 6.31
CA TYR A 123 15.81 8.75 6.30
C TYR A 123 15.57 9.32 7.70
N VAL A 124 14.57 8.82 8.43
CA VAL A 124 14.32 9.22 9.83
C VAL A 124 15.56 9.01 10.71
N ARG A 125 16.27 7.91 10.54
CA ARG A 125 17.51 7.64 11.28
C ARG A 125 18.65 8.56 10.88
N ALA A 126 18.78 8.88 9.59
CA ALA A 126 19.78 9.81 9.09
C ALA A 126 19.59 11.23 9.64
N LEU A 127 18.33 11.65 9.84
CA LEU A 127 17.99 12.94 10.47
C LEU A 127 18.19 12.96 12.01
N GLY A 128 18.79 11.93 12.60
CA GLY A 128 19.08 11.84 14.03
C GLY A 128 18.01 11.16 14.87
N GLY A 129 16.98 10.60 14.26
CA GLY A 129 15.93 9.85 14.95
C GLY A 129 15.23 10.67 16.04
N PHE A 130 14.96 10.03 17.18
CA PHE A 130 14.31 10.67 18.34
C PHE A 130 15.27 11.48 19.24
N ALA A 131 16.58 11.44 19.00
CA ALA A 131 17.58 11.94 19.94
C ALA A 131 17.96 13.41 19.74
N ALA A 132 17.64 14.02 18.63
CA ALA A 132 17.92 15.43 18.38
C ALA A 132 16.80 16.29 18.98
N ALA A 133 17.06 16.91 20.12
CA ALA A 133 16.15 17.86 20.74
C ALA A 133 15.76 18.97 19.75
N GLY A 134 14.56 18.87 19.19
CA GLY A 134 13.95 19.91 18.36
C GLY A 134 14.25 19.85 16.86
N VAL A 135 15.15 19.01 16.39
CA VAL A 135 15.48 18.85 14.97
C VAL A 135 15.75 17.37 14.67
N GLY A 136 14.77 16.56 14.81
CA GLY A 136 14.80 15.17 14.37
C GLY A 136 13.69 14.96 13.33
N ALA A 137 13.57 13.79 12.79
CA ALA A 137 12.51 13.44 11.84
C ALA A 137 11.09 13.69 12.37
N ASN A 138 10.94 13.81 13.69
CA ASN A 138 9.72 14.28 14.35
C ASN A 138 9.80 15.76 14.74
N GLY A 139 10.93 16.42 14.49
CA GLY A 139 11.24 17.76 15.02
C GLY A 139 11.15 18.85 13.98
N VAL A 140 10.60 18.60 12.86
CA VAL A 140 10.27 19.65 11.91
C VAL A 140 9.11 20.45 12.48
N GLY A 141 9.46 21.56 13.14
CA GLY A 141 8.49 22.44 13.76
C GLY A 141 8.20 22.17 15.23
N GLY A 142 9.17 22.32 16.06
CA GLY A 142 9.26 22.44 17.49
C GLY A 142 8.04 22.59 18.39
N ASN A 143 6.95 21.93 18.20
CA ASN A 143 5.74 22.11 18.99
C ASN A 143 5.15 20.82 19.56
N GLY A 144 5.94 19.76 19.76
CA GLY A 144 5.55 18.62 20.61
C GLY A 144 4.24 17.89 20.27
N THR A 145 3.61 18.21 19.15
CA THR A 145 2.45 17.51 18.66
C THR A 145 2.91 16.35 17.79
N ASN A 146 2.34 15.17 18.04
CA ASN A 146 2.55 13.97 17.25
C ASN A 146 2.38 14.28 15.75
N GLN A 147 3.49 14.49 15.04
CA GLN A 147 3.43 14.68 13.59
C GLN A 147 3.13 13.32 12.94
N SER A 148 2.15 13.32 12.07
CA SER A 148 1.81 12.13 11.30
C SER A 148 2.95 11.81 10.31
N LEU A 149 3.03 10.56 9.87
CA LEU A 149 4.02 10.09 8.89
C LEU A 149 4.07 10.92 7.59
N GLY A 150 3.11 11.80 7.34
CA GLY A 150 3.01 12.63 6.14
C GLY A 150 3.72 13.99 6.21
N ASP A 151 4.29 14.37 7.34
CA ASP A 151 4.85 15.72 7.54
C ASP A 151 6.37 15.82 7.29
N VAL A 152 6.99 14.74 6.83
CA VAL A 152 8.43 14.73 6.53
C VAL A 152 8.66 15.21 5.11
N MET A 153 9.56 16.18 4.96
CA MET A 153 9.91 16.78 3.66
C MET A 153 11.40 16.57 3.36
N PHE A 154 11.72 16.43 2.09
CA PHE A 154 13.09 16.44 1.58
C PHE A 154 13.18 17.51 0.49
N ASP A 155 14.10 18.45 0.64
CA ASP A 155 14.28 19.61 -0.28
C ASP A 155 12.97 20.32 -0.67
N GLY A 156 12.05 20.48 0.31
CA GLY A 156 10.77 21.11 0.09
C GLY A 156 9.69 20.23 -0.54
N VAL A 157 10.00 18.96 -0.88
CA VAL A 157 9.03 18.00 -1.43
C VAL A 157 8.56 17.05 -0.32
N PRO A 158 7.24 16.86 -0.13
CA PRO A 158 6.72 15.94 0.87
C PRO A 158 7.08 14.48 0.57
N VAL A 159 7.48 13.74 1.62
CA VAL A 159 7.85 12.33 1.54
C VAL A 159 6.75 11.47 2.15
N PHE A 160 6.18 10.57 1.36
CA PHE A 160 5.12 9.65 1.77
C PHE A 160 5.56 8.19 1.74
N VAL A 161 5.15 7.43 2.75
CA VAL A 161 5.39 5.98 2.78
C VAL A 161 4.34 5.29 1.92
N ALA A 162 4.77 4.59 0.88
CA ALA A 162 3.95 3.70 0.09
C ALA A 162 4.23 2.25 0.53
N ASN A 163 3.29 1.67 1.26
CA ASN A 163 3.48 0.34 1.86
C ASN A 163 3.57 -0.79 0.83
N GLY A 164 3.00 -0.58 -0.36
CA GLY A 164 3.09 -1.52 -1.47
C GLY A 164 4.39 -1.46 -2.26
N LEU A 165 5.26 -0.47 -2.05
CA LEU A 165 6.56 -0.38 -2.72
C LEU A 165 7.53 -1.42 -2.16
N ALA A 166 8.24 -2.10 -3.07
CA ALA A 166 9.33 -2.98 -2.70
C ALA A 166 10.49 -2.21 -2.03
N SER A 167 11.28 -2.93 -1.24
CA SER A 167 12.40 -2.32 -0.51
C SER A 167 13.37 -1.59 -1.45
N ASN A 168 13.77 -0.40 -1.04
CA ASN A 168 14.68 0.51 -1.75
C ASN A 168 14.11 1.19 -3.00
N TYR A 169 12.85 1.00 -3.35
CA TYR A 169 12.22 1.74 -4.43
C TYR A 169 11.75 3.12 -3.96
N ILE A 170 11.88 4.11 -4.83
CA ILE A 170 11.38 5.47 -4.63
C ILE A 170 10.72 5.92 -5.94
N VAL A 171 9.57 6.56 -5.82
CA VAL A 171 8.85 7.14 -6.96
C VAL A 171 8.56 8.59 -6.65
N ALA A 172 9.00 9.52 -7.50
CA ALA A 172 8.59 10.91 -7.40
C ALA A 172 7.63 11.24 -8.55
N ALA A 173 6.46 11.74 -8.20
CA ALA A 173 5.43 12.10 -9.18
C ALA A 173 4.43 13.08 -8.57
N GLU A 174 3.72 13.81 -9.42
CA GLU A 174 2.53 14.54 -8.97
C GLU A 174 1.39 13.56 -8.66
N SER A 175 0.68 13.81 -7.56
CA SER A 175 -0.47 12.98 -7.19
C SER A 175 -1.61 13.02 -8.22
N SER A 176 -1.74 14.12 -8.94
CA SER A 176 -2.68 14.32 -10.04
C SER A 176 -2.33 13.54 -11.33
N ASN A 177 -1.07 13.10 -11.46
CA ASN A 177 -0.60 12.30 -12.60
C ASN A 177 -0.85 10.80 -12.41
N LEU A 178 -1.15 10.35 -11.19
CA LEU A 178 -1.37 8.95 -10.86
C LEU A 178 -2.87 8.65 -10.73
N PHE A 179 -3.35 7.67 -11.46
CA PHE A 179 -4.76 7.30 -11.51
C PHE A 179 -4.97 5.86 -11.05
N PHE A 180 -5.94 5.69 -10.17
CA PHE A 180 -6.51 4.40 -9.85
C PHE A 180 -7.86 4.28 -10.54
N GLY A 181 -8.00 3.29 -11.42
CA GLY A 181 -9.22 3.00 -12.17
C GLY A 181 -9.96 1.83 -11.56
N THR A 182 -11.25 1.97 -11.39
CA THR A 182 -12.16 0.92 -10.95
C THR A 182 -13.36 0.87 -11.90
N GLY A 183 -14.04 -0.27 -11.96
CA GLY A 183 -15.27 -0.42 -12.73
C GLY A 183 -16.45 0.26 -12.05
N LEU A 184 -17.49 -0.52 -11.75
CA LEU A 184 -18.64 -0.02 -11.01
C LEU A 184 -18.29 0.03 -9.51
N LEU A 185 -18.42 1.22 -8.90
CA LEU A 185 -18.19 1.41 -7.45
C LEU A 185 -19.10 0.52 -6.58
N SER A 186 -20.27 0.11 -7.11
CA SER A 186 -21.16 -0.84 -6.42
C SER A 186 -20.54 -2.22 -6.25
N ASP A 187 -19.71 -2.66 -7.20
CA ASP A 187 -19.14 -4.01 -7.19
C ASP A 187 -18.08 -4.19 -6.10
N GLU A 188 -17.39 -3.10 -5.74
CA GLU A 188 -16.40 -3.11 -4.67
C GLU A 188 -17.00 -3.37 -3.29
N ASN A 189 -18.26 -3.01 -3.11
CA ASN A 189 -19.00 -3.17 -1.86
C ASN A 189 -19.79 -4.47 -1.81
N GLU A 190 -19.86 -5.24 -2.91
CA GLU A 190 -20.62 -6.49 -2.96
C GLU A 190 -19.76 -7.67 -2.47
N VAL A 191 -19.96 -8.04 -1.22
CA VAL A 191 -19.35 -9.23 -0.61
C VAL A 191 -20.43 -10.27 -0.37
N LYS A 192 -20.26 -11.45 -0.98
CA LYS A 192 -21.15 -12.60 -0.77
C LYS A 192 -20.50 -13.58 0.19
N VAL A 193 -21.15 -13.84 1.30
CA VAL A 193 -20.75 -14.85 2.26
C VAL A 193 -21.76 -16.00 2.18
N LEU A 194 -21.27 -17.18 1.83
CA LEU A 194 -22.07 -18.41 1.70
C LEU A 194 -21.64 -19.40 2.77
N ASP A 195 -22.59 -19.80 3.62
CA ASP A 195 -22.39 -20.96 4.50
C ASP A 195 -22.57 -22.23 3.69
N MET A 196 -21.56 -23.08 3.66
CA MET A 196 -21.59 -24.33 2.91
C MET A 196 -22.31 -25.45 3.66
N ALA A 197 -22.63 -25.25 4.93
CA ALA A 197 -23.30 -26.29 5.75
C ALA A 197 -24.66 -26.70 5.16
N ASP A 198 -25.41 -25.76 4.60
CA ASP A 198 -26.71 -25.99 3.98
C ASP A 198 -26.60 -26.62 2.57
N LEU A 199 -25.42 -26.51 1.92
CA LEU A 199 -25.20 -27.01 0.56
C LEU A 199 -24.57 -28.40 0.52
N ASP A 200 -23.53 -28.63 1.30
CA ASP A 200 -22.75 -29.88 1.30
C ASP A 200 -22.50 -30.46 2.70
N GLY A 201 -23.05 -29.86 3.75
CA GLY A 201 -22.85 -30.26 5.14
C GLY A 201 -21.45 -30.00 5.70
N SER A 202 -20.60 -29.24 4.97
CA SER A 202 -19.25 -28.89 5.42
C SER A 202 -19.26 -27.79 6.45
N GLN A 203 -18.19 -27.71 7.25
CA GLN A 203 -17.96 -26.60 8.19
C GLN A 203 -17.20 -25.44 7.51
N ASN A 204 -17.47 -25.22 6.21
CA ASN A 204 -16.79 -24.20 5.41
C ASN A 204 -17.69 -23.01 5.15
N VAL A 205 -17.07 -21.84 5.07
CA VAL A 205 -17.68 -20.59 4.61
C VAL A 205 -16.95 -20.14 3.35
N ARG A 206 -17.69 -19.78 2.32
CA ARG A 206 -17.15 -19.24 1.08
C ARG A 206 -17.42 -17.76 0.99
N ILE A 207 -16.35 -16.98 0.82
CA ILE A 207 -16.42 -15.51 0.63
C ILE A 207 -16.07 -15.22 -0.83
N ILE A 208 -16.96 -14.51 -1.50
CA ILE A 208 -16.82 -14.15 -2.91
C ILE A 208 -16.88 -12.64 -3.03
N MET A 209 -15.82 -12.05 -3.61
CA MET A 209 -15.76 -10.65 -4.03
C MET A 209 -15.31 -10.60 -5.49
N ARG A 210 -15.88 -9.69 -6.28
CA ARG A 210 -15.47 -9.48 -7.67
C ARG A 210 -15.49 -7.99 -7.96
N PHE A 211 -14.37 -7.45 -8.40
CA PHE A 211 -14.25 -6.06 -8.82
C PHE A 211 -13.14 -5.93 -9.86
N THR A 212 -13.15 -4.84 -10.59
CA THR A 212 -12.09 -4.48 -11.54
C THR A 212 -11.25 -3.36 -10.94
N ALA A 213 -9.94 -3.50 -11.01
CA ALA A 213 -9.00 -2.48 -10.57
C ALA A 213 -7.82 -2.40 -11.54
N THR A 214 -7.35 -1.20 -11.78
CA THR A 214 -6.14 -0.95 -12.57
C THR A 214 -5.48 0.34 -12.10
N VAL A 215 -4.22 0.54 -12.46
CA VAL A 215 -3.53 1.80 -12.27
C VAL A 215 -2.99 2.29 -13.59
N GLN A 216 -2.87 3.61 -13.71
CA GLN A 216 -2.25 4.25 -14.87
C GLN A 216 -1.74 5.63 -14.47
N TYR A 217 -0.83 6.17 -15.23
CA TYR A 217 -0.40 7.58 -15.17
C TYR A 217 -0.60 8.26 -16.52
N ALA A 218 -0.68 9.59 -16.53
CA ALA A 218 -0.91 10.35 -17.75
C ALA A 218 0.40 10.64 -18.49
N PHE A 219 1.42 11.11 -17.78
CA PHE A 219 2.68 11.59 -18.36
C PHE A 219 3.87 10.91 -17.72
N GLY A 220 4.53 10.01 -18.46
CA GLY A 220 5.73 9.30 -17.99
C GLY A 220 6.91 10.24 -17.74
N ALA A 221 7.08 11.27 -18.56
CA ALA A 221 8.16 12.26 -18.42
C ALA A 221 8.12 13.08 -17.12
N GLU A 222 7.01 13.02 -16.38
CA GLU A 222 6.81 13.68 -15.09
C GLU A 222 7.00 12.73 -13.91
N ILE A 223 7.43 11.51 -14.16
CA ILE A 223 7.68 10.49 -13.15
C ILE A 223 9.17 10.21 -13.07
N VAL A 224 9.70 10.18 -11.86
CA VAL A 224 11.06 9.71 -11.58
C VAL A 224 10.96 8.38 -10.84
N LEU A 225 11.51 7.34 -11.42
CA LEU A 225 11.60 6.02 -10.83
C LEU A 225 13.02 5.73 -10.37
N TYR A 226 13.21 5.53 -9.08
CA TYR A 226 14.47 5.07 -8.53
C TYR A 226 14.41 3.57 -8.27
N THR A 227 15.39 2.86 -8.85
CA THR A 227 15.56 1.42 -8.69
C THR A 227 16.92 1.11 -8.06
N PRO A 228 16.97 0.20 -7.08
CA PRO A 228 18.25 -0.28 -6.54
C PRO A 228 18.95 -1.16 -7.59
N ALA A 229 20.27 -0.96 -7.75
CA ALA A 229 21.11 -1.80 -8.62
C ALA A 229 21.36 -3.19 -7.99
#